data_1845b011f7ae995dc9a899304a236a81
#
_entry.id   1845b011f7ae995dc9a899304a236a81
#
_cell.length_a   1.000
_cell.length_b   1.000
_cell.length_c   1.000
_cell.angle_alpha   90.00
_cell.angle_beta   90.00
_cell.angle_gamma   90.00
#
_symmetry.space_group_name_H-M   'P 1'
#
loop_
_entity.id
_entity.type
_entity.pdbx_description
1 polymer ?
#
loop_
_entity_poly.entity_id
_entity_poly.type
_entity_poly.pdbx_seq_one_letter_code
_entity_poly.pdbx_strand_id
1 'polypeptide(L)'
;FLNDVMYEVTVVDLSKKGTKILIAADNGKFVDQLNSWEFSNGEMIITNDEGSVSTISFDTYKYPLDNGPSKLAAIPSDAKNMTISEARKAEEMYAMAGNIKESRKMKVRIYEKITLPFSCIVFSLIGSTLGIKQNIRSSKSQGFGLSIILIFLYYLTCFVFSSMGIIGLIAPFLSAWIPVFIFLGFGTYLLRISNK
;
A
#
# COMPACT_ATOMS: atom_id res chain seq x y z
N PHE A 1 8.61 -24.70 -0.80
CA PHE A 1 9.80 -24.66 0.06
C PHE A 1 9.96 -25.99 0.78
N LEU A 2 10.87 -26.82 0.31
CA LEU A 2 11.37 -27.97 1.05
C LEU A 2 12.88 -27.75 1.19
N ASN A 3 13.39 -27.63 2.41
CA ASN A 3 14.83 -27.47 2.73
C ASN A 3 15.52 -26.24 2.12
N ASP A 4 14.91 -25.03 2.20
CA ASP A 4 15.47 -23.77 1.69
C ASP A 4 15.80 -23.76 0.18
N VAL A 5 15.28 -24.69 -0.59
CA VAL A 5 15.42 -24.79 -2.04
C VAL A 5 14.08 -24.49 -2.70
N MET A 6 14.08 -23.59 -3.67
CA MET A 6 12.94 -23.33 -4.56
C MET A 6 13.12 -24.16 -5.83
N TYR A 7 12.03 -24.68 -6.38
CA TYR A 7 11.97 -25.43 -7.63
C TYR A 7 11.26 -24.60 -8.70
N GLU A 8 11.66 -24.76 -9.95
CA GLU A 8 11.09 -24.05 -11.11
C GLU A 8 11.08 -22.52 -10.90
N VAL A 9 12.24 -21.96 -10.67
CA VAL A 9 12.38 -20.54 -10.33
C VAL A 9 12.49 -19.71 -11.60
N THR A 10 11.65 -18.68 -11.71
CA THR A 10 11.76 -17.66 -12.76
C THR A 10 12.00 -16.32 -12.12
N VAL A 11 13.10 -15.66 -12.46
CA VAL A 11 13.46 -14.32 -12.02
C VAL A 11 13.42 -13.37 -13.20
N VAL A 12 12.74 -12.25 -13.04
CA VAL A 12 12.72 -11.18 -14.04
C VAL A 12 13.41 -9.95 -13.44
N ASP A 13 14.55 -9.58 -14.01
CA ASP A 13 15.29 -8.40 -13.59
C ASP A 13 15.01 -7.26 -14.57
N LEU A 14 14.44 -6.19 -14.05
CA LEU A 14 14.11 -4.94 -14.74
C LEU A 14 14.92 -3.75 -14.19
N SER A 15 15.98 -4.00 -13.44
CA SER A 15 16.76 -2.96 -12.76
C SER A 15 17.53 -2.07 -13.73
N LYS A 16 17.89 -2.58 -14.92
CA LYS A 16 18.58 -1.81 -15.97
C LYS A 16 17.60 -1.26 -16.99
N LYS A 17 17.55 0.07 -17.13
CA LYS A 17 16.79 0.71 -18.20
C LYS A 17 17.26 0.17 -19.56
N GLY A 18 16.32 -0.32 -20.37
CA GLY A 18 16.62 -0.78 -21.73
C GLY A 18 17.08 -2.24 -21.82
N THR A 19 17.20 -2.96 -20.71
CA THR A 19 17.59 -4.38 -20.73
C THR A 19 16.68 -5.16 -19.79
N LYS A 20 16.03 -6.20 -20.29
CA LYS A 20 15.25 -7.14 -19.51
C LYS A 20 16.02 -8.44 -19.43
N ILE A 21 16.26 -8.92 -18.22
CA ILE A 21 16.92 -10.21 -17.97
C ILE A 21 15.88 -11.15 -17.37
N LEU A 22 15.67 -12.28 -18.02
CA LEU A 22 14.82 -13.36 -17.52
C LEU A 22 15.72 -14.55 -17.23
N ILE A 23 15.70 -15.03 -16.01
CA ILE A 23 16.45 -16.22 -15.58
C ILE A 23 15.41 -17.28 -15.24
N ALA A 24 15.45 -18.39 -15.92
CA ALA A 24 14.67 -19.58 -15.63
C ALA A 24 15.63 -20.68 -15.16
N ALA A 25 15.40 -21.25 -13.98
CA ALA A 25 16.26 -22.28 -13.39
C ALA A 25 15.44 -23.38 -12.71
N ASP A 26 15.93 -24.60 -12.76
CA ASP A 26 15.29 -25.75 -12.11
C ASP A 26 15.28 -25.60 -10.59
N ASN A 27 16.38 -25.09 -10.03
CA ASN A 27 16.54 -24.92 -8.60
C ASN A 27 17.12 -23.54 -8.26
N GLY A 28 16.68 -22.99 -7.14
CA GLY A 28 17.24 -21.78 -6.55
C GLY A 28 17.44 -21.93 -5.06
N LYS A 29 18.64 -21.66 -4.56
CA LYS A 29 18.99 -21.69 -3.15
C LYS A 29 19.59 -20.36 -2.73
N PHE A 30 19.15 -19.85 -1.59
CA PHE A 30 19.78 -18.66 -1.01
C PHE A 30 20.99 -19.07 -0.15
N VAL A 31 22.12 -18.42 -0.39
CA VAL A 31 23.37 -18.67 0.36
C VAL A 31 23.60 -17.47 1.28
N ASP A 32 23.26 -17.62 2.57
CA ASP A 32 23.36 -16.55 3.58
C ASP A 32 24.76 -15.96 3.69
N GLN A 33 25.82 -16.77 3.60
CA GLN A 33 27.21 -16.32 3.70
C GLN A 33 27.63 -15.36 2.59
N LEU A 34 27.01 -15.49 1.41
CA LEU A 34 27.32 -14.69 0.22
C LEU A 34 26.24 -13.66 -0.07
N ASN A 35 25.17 -13.64 0.72
CA ASN A 35 23.96 -12.81 0.50
C ASN A 35 23.52 -12.81 -0.97
N SER A 36 23.50 -13.98 -1.58
CA SER A 36 23.23 -14.18 -2.99
C SER A 36 22.39 -15.44 -3.24
N TRP A 37 21.61 -15.40 -4.31
CA TRP A 37 20.91 -16.57 -4.81
C TRP A 37 21.81 -17.38 -5.72
N GLU A 38 21.87 -18.66 -5.53
CA GLU A 38 22.52 -19.61 -6.40
C GLU A 38 21.45 -20.40 -7.16
N PHE A 39 21.41 -20.19 -8.48
CA PHE A 39 20.52 -20.88 -9.40
C PHE A 39 21.28 -22.00 -10.09
N SER A 40 20.64 -23.17 -10.19
CA SER A 40 21.24 -24.35 -10.81
C SER A 40 20.39 -24.82 -11.99
N ASN A 41 21.08 -25.24 -13.05
CA ASN A 41 20.50 -25.75 -14.28
C ASN A 41 19.46 -24.77 -14.86
N GLY A 42 19.91 -23.75 -15.58
CA GLY A 42 18.99 -22.75 -16.08
C GLY A 42 19.45 -22.05 -17.33
N GLU A 43 18.55 -21.19 -17.81
CA GLU A 43 18.77 -20.34 -18.95
C GLU A 43 18.54 -18.87 -18.57
N MET A 44 19.40 -18.02 -19.07
CA MET A 44 19.27 -16.56 -18.96
C MET A 44 18.96 -15.98 -20.33
N ILE A 45 17.85 -15.29 -20.43
CA ILE A 45 17.43 -14.58 -21.64
C ILE A 45 17.61 -13.08 -21.38
N ILE A 46 18.44 -12.44 -22.19
CA ILE A 46 18.69 -11.00 -22.13
C ILE A 46 18.05 -10.37 -23.36
N THR A 47 17.13 -9.45 -23.15
CA THR A 47 16.44 -8.71 -24.21
C THR A 47 16.78 -7.23 -24.09
N ASN A 48 17.28 -6.61 -25.14
CA ASN A 48 17.54 -5.18 -25.23
C ASN A 48 16.38 -4.45 -25.90
N ASP A 49 16.26 -3.13 -25.70
CA ASP A 49 15.23 -2.29 -26.33
C ASP A 49 15.27 -2.31 -27.87
N GLU A 50 16.40 -2.69 -28.46
CA GLU A 50 16.58 -2.85 -29.93
C GLU A 50 16.02 -4.18 -30.45
N GLY A 51 15.42 -5.02 -29.55
CA GLY A 51 14.83 -6.30 -29.91
C GLY A 51 15.84 -7.44 -30.08
N SER A 52 17.12 -7.25 -29.77
CA SER A 52 18.08 -8.34 -29.75
C SER A 52 17.86 -9.23 -28.53
N VAL A 53 17.82 -10.54 -28.76
CA VAL A 53 17.65 -11.55 -27.71
C VAL A 53 18.90 -12.41 -27.66
N SER A 54 19.52 -12.52 -26.50
CA SER A 54 20.65 -13.41 -26.24
C SER A 54 20.24 -14.42 -25.17
N THR A 55 20.44 -15.70 -25.45
CA THR A 55 20.19 -16.80 -24.49
C THR A 55 21.51 -17.39 -24.06
N ILE A 56 21.71 -17.52 -22.76
CA ILE A 56 22.91 -18.12 -22.13
C ILE A 56 22.42 -19.23 -21.21
N SER A 57 22.84 -20.47 -21.48
CA SER A 57 22.60 -21.60 -20.59
C SER A 57 23.72 -21.68 -19.54
N PHE A 58 23.37 -22.01 -18.30
CA PHE A 58 24.33 -22.13 -17.21
C PHE A 58 24.02 -23.35 -16.32
N ASP A 59 25.05 -23.97 -15.81
CA ASP A 59 24.92 -25.04 -14.80
C ASP A 59 24.72 -24.47 -13.40
N THR A 60 25.44 -23.37 -13.10
CA THR A 60 25.32 -22.65 -11.82
C THR A 60 25.53 -21.17 -12.07
N TYR A 61 24.58 -20.35 -11.57
CA TYR A 61 24.65 -18.89 -11.67
C TYR A 61 24.39 -18.24 -10.34
N LYS A 62 25.31 -17.38 -9.88
CA LYS A 62 25.16 -16.62 -8.63
C LYS A 62 24.62 -15.24 -8.93
N TYR A 63 23.43 -14.97 -8.44
CA TYR A 63 22.77 -13.69 -8.64
C TYR A 63 22.76 -12.88 -7.33
N PRO A 64 23.41 -11.72 -7.28
CA PRO A 64 23.44 -10.87 -6.09
C PRO A 64 22.08 -10.18 -5.91
N LEU A 65 21.16 -10.85 -5.29
CA LEU A 65 19.88 -10.29 -4.86
C LEU A 65 19.99 -10.06 -3.36
N ASP A 66 20.00 -8.81 -2.95
CA ASP A 66 20.13 -8.39 -1.54
C ASP A 66 18.94 -8.81 -0.65
N ASN A 67 17.95 -9.49 -1.23
CA ASN A 67 16.74 -9.90 -0.55
C ASN A 67 16.70 -11.43 -0.38
N GLY A 68 17.11 -11.92 0.79
CA GLY A 68 16.92 -13.31 1.18
C GLY A 68 15.44 -13.70 1.30
N PRO A 69 15.11 -15.01 1.27
CA PRO A 69 13.74 -15.52 1.35
C PRO A 69 12.99 -15.02 2.58
N SER A 70 13.67 -14.79 3.70
CA SER A 70 13.10 -14.23 4.92
C SER A 70 12.64 -12.77 4.76
N LYS A 71 13.32 -11.95 3.95
CA LYS A 71 12.92 -10.57 3.67
C LYS A 71 11.76 -10.49 2.70
N LEU A 72 11.68 -11.40 1.72
CA LEU A 72 10.55 -11.49 0.78
C LEU A 72 9.29 -12.04 1.47
N ALA A 73 9.44 -13.00 2.38
CA ALA A 73 8.34 -13.54 3.18
C ALA A 73 7.85 -12.58 4.28
N ALA A 74 8.71 -11.64 4.71
CA ALA A 74 8.37 -10.66 5.75
C ALA A 74 7.57 -9.46 5.23
N ILE A 75 7.33 -9.34 3.91
CA ILE A 75 6.44 -8.31 3.38
C ILE A 75 5.00 -8.79 3.65
N PRO A 76 4.28 -8.15 4.58
CA PRO A 76 2.89 -8.52 4.82
C PRO A 76 2.11 -8.37 3.52
N SER A 77 1.37 -9.41 3.12
CA SER A 77 0.58 -9.41 1.89
C SER A 77 -0.53 -8.34 1.89
N ASP A 78 -0.88 -7.82 3.07
CA ASP A 78 -1.92 -6.82 3.23
C ASP A 78 -1.33 -5.47 3.70
N ALA A 79 -1.39 -4.47 2.81
CA ALA A 79 -0.95 -3.10 3.05
C ALA A 79 -1.61 -2.44 4.28
N LYS A 80 -2.75 -2.94 4.75
CA LYS A 80 -3.45 -2.42 5.93
C LYS A 80 -2.70 -2.74 7.22
N ASN A 81 -2.03 -3.89 7.28
CA ASN A 81 -1.36 -4.39 8.48
C ASN A 81 0.09 -3.91 8.61
N MET A 82 0.64 -3.29 7.56
CA MET A 82 2.00 -2.76 7.57
C MET A 82 2.12 -1.53 8.48
N THR A 83 3.24 -1.36 9.14
CA THR A 83 3.62 -0.08 9.77
C THR A 83 3.94 0.97 8.70
N ILE A 84 4.01 2.25 9.08
CA ILE A 84 4.36 3.32 8.12
C ILE A 84 5.76 3.10 7.52
N SER A 85 6.71 2.60 8.32
CA SER A 85 8.07 2.30 7.86
C SER A 85 8.11 1.14 6.87
N GLU A 86 7.36 0.07 7.12
CA GLU A 86 7.24 -1.08 6.21
C GLU A 86 6.54 -0.69 4.91
N ALA A 87 5.45 0.09 5.00
CA ALA A 87 4.73 0.58 3.83
C ALA A 87 5.60 1.49 2.95
N ARG A 88 6.50 2.29 3.55
CA ARG A 88 7.46 3.12 2.81
C ARG A 88 8.50 2.27 2.08
N LYS A 89 9.06 1.25 2.75
CA LYS A 89 9.98 0.30 2.10
C LYS A 89 9.30 -0.46 0.96
N ALA A 90 8.08 -0.93 1.18
CA ALA A 90 7.30 -1.60 0.14
C ALA A 90 6.99 -0.66 -1.04
N GLU A 91 6.70 0.61 -0.77
CA GLU A 91 6.48 1.62 -1.81
C GLU A 91 7.71 1.81 -2.69
N GLU A 92 8.90 1.95 -2.07
CA GLU A 92 10.17 2.07 -2.80
C GLU A 92 10.45 0.82 -3.65
N MET A 93 10.23 -0.38 -3.10
CA MET A 93 10.39 -1.63 -3.84
C MET A 93 9.45 -1.72 -5.05
N TYR A 94 8.16 -1.40 -4.88
CA TYR A 94 7.20 -1.39 -5.99
C TYR A 94 7.52 -0.32 -7.04
N ALA A 95 8.03 0.84 -6.61
CA ALA A 95 8.46 1.89 -7.52
C ALA A 95 9.66 1.45 -8.36
N MET A 96 10.66 0.79 -7.75
CA MET A 96 11.82 0.23 -8.46
C MET A 96 11.41 -0.90 -9.41
N ALA A 97 10.44 -1.73 -9.03
CA ALA A 97 9.90 -2.79 -9.87
C ALA A 97 8.99 -2.28 -11.01
N GLY A 98 8.77 -0.96 -11.12
CA GLY A 98 7.90 -0.37 -12.14
C GLY A 98 6.40 -0.58 -11.90
N ASN A 99 6.02 -1.15 -10.75
CA ASN A 99 4.62 -1.37 -10.40
C ASN A 99 3.99 -0.11 -9.78
N ILE A 100 3.65 0.84 -10.67
CA ILE A 100 3.13 2.16 -10.30
C ILE A 100 1.83 2.06 -9.48
N LYS A 101 0.98 1.07 -9.75
CA LYS A 101 -0.31 0.90 -9.06
C LYS A 101 -0.11 0.51 -7.59
N GLU A 102 0.73 -0.48 -7.31
CA GLU A 102 1.01 -0.90 -5.93
C GLU A 102 1.82 0.16 -5.17
N SER A 103 2.77 0.85 -5.81
CA SER A 103 3.46 2.00 -5.23
C SER A 103 2.48 3.10 -4.79
N ARG A 104 1.53 3.49 -5.66
CA ARG A 104 0.48 4.46 -5.30
C ARG A 104 -0.40 3.97 -4.14
N LYS A 105 -0.78 2.70 -4.15
CA LYS A 105 -1.56 2.09 -3.07
C LYS A 105 -0.82 2.21 -1.73
N MET A 106 0.49 1.93 -1.69
CA MET A 106 1.29 2.11 -0.47
C MET A 106 1.32 3.58 -0.03
N LYS A 107 1.52 4.53 -0.94
CA LYS A 107 1.46 5.97 -0.63
C LYS A 107 0.12 6.39 -0.03
N VAL A 108 -0.98 5.97 -0.63
CA VAL A 108 -2.33 6.26 -0.09
C VAL A 108 -2.45 5.71 1.33
N ARG A 109 -2.06 4.46 1.58
CA ARG A 109 -2.11 3.84 2.90
C ARG A 109 -1.27 4.55 3.95
N ILE A 110 -0.10 5.04 3.58
CA ILE A 110 0.75 5.85 4.49
C ILE A 110 0.00 7.12 4.92
N TYR A 111 -0.59 7.86 3.96
CA TYR A 111 -1.32 9.09 4.27
C TYR A 111 -2.60 8.82 5.05
N GLU A 112 -3.33 7.74 4.77
CA GLU A 112 -4.50 7.33 5.55
C GLU A 112 -4.16 7.08 7.02
N LYS A 113 -3.03 6.42 7.30
CA LYS A 113 -2.56 6.22 8.67
C LYS A 113 -2.23 7.52 9.40
N ILE A 114 -1.72 8.50 8.68
CA ILE A 114 -1.44 9.82 9.24
C ILE A 114 -2.73 10.60 9.50
N THR A 115 -3.74 10.49 8.63
CA THR A 115 -5.02 11.20 8.78
C THR A 115 -5.96 10.57 9.81
N LEU A 116 -5.75 9.30 10.17
CA LEU A 116 -6.59 8.58 11.11
C LEU A 116 -6.73 9.27 12.50
N PRO A 117 -5.68 9.80 13.15
CA PRO A 117 -5.84 10.56 14.38
C PRO A 117 -6.69 11.83 14.23
N PHE A 118 -6.64 12.48 13.07
CA PHE A 118 -7.42 13.68 12.79
C PHE A 118 -8.91 13.39 12.68
N SER A 119 -9.29 12.17 12.29
CA SER A 119 -10.69 11.75 12.30
C SER A 119 -11.31 11.78 13.70
N CYS A 120 -10.53 11.52 14.75
CA CYS A 120 -10.98 11.64 16.12
C CYS A 120 -11.40 13.08 16.49
N ILE A 121 -10.64 14.07 16.01
CA ILE A 121 -10.96 15.49 16.20
C ILE A 121 -12.27 15.83 15.49
N VAL A 122 -12.43 15.35 14.25
CA VAL A 122 -13.64 15.57 13.45
C VAL A 122 -14.86 14.98 14.16
N PHE A 123 -14.78 13.71 14.60
CA PHE A 123 -15.89 13.06 15.30
C PHE A 123 -16.21 13.70 16.66
N SER A 124 -15.19 14.15 17.38
CA SER A 124 -15.37 14.89 18.63
C SER A 124 -16.11 16.20 18.42
N LEU A 125 -15.73 16.96 17.38
CA LEU A 125 -16.37 18.22 17.02
C LEU A 125 -17.85 18.02 16.64
N ILE A 126 -18.14 17.06 15.76
CA ILE A 126 -19.49 16.77 15.31
C ILE A 126 -20.33 16.21 16.47
N GLY A 127 -19.78 15.28 17.25
CA GLY A 127 -20.46 14.66 18.38
C GLY A 127 -20.83 15.65 19.46
N SER A 128 -19.93 16.57 19.82
CA SER A 128 -20.23 17.64 20.79
C SER A 128 -21.32 18.57 20.29
N THR A 129 -21.28 18.95 19.02
CA THR A 129 -22.27 19.88 18.43
C THR A 129 -23.66 19.24 18.36
N LEU A 130 -23.75 17.98 17.99
CA LEU A 130 -25.01 17.25 17.92
C LEU A 130 -25.57 16.97 19.33
N GLY A 131 -24.70 16.72 20.31
CA GLY A 131 -25.09 16.51 21.70
C GLY A 131 -25.72 17.75 22.34
N ILE A 132 -25.25 18.94 22.03
CA ILE A 132 -25.80 20.20 22.57
C ILE A 132 -27.21 20.47 22.03
N LYS A 133 -27.47 20.15 20.75
CA LYS A 133 -28.77 20.42 20.09
C LYS A 133 -29.89 19.44 20.46
N GLN A 134 -29.58 18.31 21.07
CA GLN A 134 -30.60 17.36 21.52
C GLN A 134 -31.33 17.94 22.74
N ASN A 135 -32.40 18.65 22.44
CA ASN A 135 -33.36 19.04 23.44
C ASN A 135 -33.81 17.80 24.24
N ILE A 136 -33.87 17.88 25.55
CA ILE A 136 -34.06 16.84 26.58
C ILE A 136 -35.24 15.88 26.30
N ARG A 137 -36.08 16.16 25.30
CA ARG A 137 -37.29 15.41 24.94
C ARG A 137 -37.12 14.42 23.76
N SER A 138 -36.01 14.43 23.00
CA SER A 138 -35.82 13.43 21.96
C SER A 138 -35.16 12.18 22.53
N SER A 139 -35.70 11.02 22.19
CA SER A 139 -35.28 9.73 22.77
C SER A 139 -33.78 9.49 22.53
N LYS A 140 -33.09 8.93 23.53
CA LYS A 140 -31.67 8.54 23.48
C LYS A 140 -31.28 7.70 22.21
N SER A 141 -32.28 7.05 21.62
CA SER A 141 -32.14 6.23 20.39
C SER A 141 -31.80 7.04 19.11
N GLN A 142 -32.27 8.29 19.03
CA GLN A 142 -32.04 9.10 17.82
C GLN A 142 -30.57 9.55 17.68
N GLY A 143 -29.92 9.90 18.78
CA GLY A 143 -28.51 10.27 18.79
C GLY A 143 -27.58 9.12 18.38
N PHE A 144 -27.90 7.92 18.84
CA PHE A 144 -27.16 6.71 18.50
C PHE A 144 -27.28 6.39 17.01
N GLY A 145 -28.50 6.42 16.44
CA GLY A 145 -28.73 6.17 15.02
C GLY A 145 -28.01 7.19 14.14
N LEU A 146 -28.03 8.47 14.50
CA LEU A 146 -27.33 9.53 13.76
C LEU A 146 -25.80 9.32 13.77
N SER A 147 -25.24 8.89 14.90
CA SER A 147 -23.81 8.60 15.00
C SER A 147 -23.37 7.47 14.05
N ILE A 148 -24.18 6.41 13.94
CA ILE A 148 -23.89 5.29 13.01
C ILE A 148 -23.91 5.77 11.57
N ILE A 149 -24.90 6.57 11.18
CA ILE A 149 -25.00 7.12 9.82
C ILE A 149 -23.80 7.99 9.51
N LEU A 150 -23.38 8.85 10.44
CA LEU A 150 -22.21 9.73 10.27
C LEU A 150 -20.92 8.95 10.09
N ILE A 151 -20.69 7.91 10.92
CA ILE A 151 -19.52 7.04 10.80
C ILE A 151 -19.53 6.34 9.43
N PHE A 152 -20.68 5.80 9.03
CA PHE A 152 -20.82 5.13 7.75
C PHE A 152 -20.51 6.07 6.58
N LEU A 153 -21.07 7.29 6.56
CA LEU A 153 -20.80 8.30 5.54
C LEU A 153 -19.32 8.69 5.48
N TYR A 154 -18.68 8.84 6.64
CA TYR A 154 -17.26 9.15 6.71
C TYR A 154 -16.42 8.04 6.05
N TYR A 155 -16.63 6.78 6.44
CA TYR A 155 -15.86 5.66 5.87
C TYR A 155 -16.17 5.44 4.39
N LEU A 156 -17.42 5.64 3.96
CA LEU A 156 -17.79 5.58 2.55
C LEU A 156 -17.03 6.65 1.74
N THR A 157 -16.96 7.87 2.25
CA THR A 157 -16.21 8.96 1.63
C THR A 157 -14.71 8.63 1.57
N CYS A 158 -14.12 8.15 2.66
CA CYS A 158 -12.73 7.69 2.69
C CYS A 158 -12.47 6.60 1.63
N PHE A 159 -13.36 5.62 1.51
CA PHE A 159 -13.23 4.53 0.54
C PHE A 159 -13.23 5.04 -0.90
N VAL A 160 -14.14 5.95 -1.25
CA VAL A 160 -14.23 6.53 -2.59
C VAL A 160 -12.95 7.29 -2.93
N PHE A 161 -12.52 8.22 -2.07
CA PHE A 161 -11.33 9.03 -2.33
C PHE A 161 -10.05 8.20 -2.32
N SER A 162 -9.94 7.20 -1.44
CA SER A 162 -8.84 6.24 -1.43
C SER A 162 -8.73 5.48 -2.76
N SER A 163 -9.86 5.00 -3.26
CA SER A 163 -9.90 4.30 -4.56
C SER A 163 -9.46 5.21 -5.71
N MET A 164 -9.90 6.47 -5.73
CA MET A 164 -9.46 7.46 -6.72
C MET A 164 -7.96 7.75 -6.63
N GLY A 165 -7.39 7.78 -5.42
CA GLY A 165 -5.96 7.95 -5.19
C GLY A 165 -5.14 6.77 -5.72
N ILE A 166 -5.60 5.53 -5.52
CA ILE A 166 -4.94 4.31 -6.00
C ILE A 166 -4.94 4.22 -7.52
N ILE A 167 -6.05 4.56 -8.16
CA ILE A 167 -6.19 4.59 -9.63
C ILE A 167 -5.33 5.71 -10.23
N GLY A 168 -5.03 6.77 -9.46
CA GLY A 168 -4.19 7.88 -9.88
C GLY A 168 -4.96 9.07 -10.45
N LEU A 169 -6.28 9.12 -10.25
CA LEU A 169 -7.12 10.28 -10.59
C LEU A 169 -6.81 11.49 -9.69
N ILE A 170 -6.43 11.24 -8.46
CA ILE A 170 -6.11 12.26 -7.45
C ILE A 170 -4.76 11.92 -6.83
N ALA A 171 -3.99 12.95 -6.44
CA ALA A 171 -2.73 12.74 -5.72
C ALA A 171 -2.98 11.97 -4.41
N PRO A 172 -2.10 11.00 -4.03
CA PRO A 172 -2.26 10.17 -2.84
C PRO A 172 -2.44 10.98 -1.54
N PHE A 173 -1.77 12.11 -1.44
CA PHE A 173 -1.94 13.04 -0.31
C PHE A 173 -3.36 13.58 -0.24
N LEU A 174 -3.88 14.12 -1.34
CA LEU A 174 -5.22 14.70 -1.40
C LEU A 174 -6.30 13.66 -1.14
N SER A 175 -6.13 12.43 -1.65
CA SER A 175 -7.10 11.35 -1.45
C SER A 175 -7.33 11.01 0.02
N ALA A 176 -6.31 11.14 0.87
CA ALA A 176 -6.43 10.89 2.30
C ALA A 176 -6.95 12.11 3.10
N TRP A 177 -6.63 13.33 2.67
CA TRP A 177 -6.98 14.55 3.43
C TRP A 177 -8.35 15.14 3.08
N ILE A 178 -8.83 14.97 1.85
CA ILE A 178 -10.14 15.51 1.41
C ILE A 178 -11.29 15.07 2.34
N PRO A 179 -11.45 13.77 2.69
CA PRO A 179 -12.51 13.35 3.61
C PRO A 179 -12.45 14.09 4.95
N VAL A 180 -11.26 14.24 5.52
CA VAL A 180 -11.06 14.94 6.80
C VAL A 180 -11.52 16.39 6.70
N PHE A 181 -11.11 17.10 5.64
CA PHE A 181 -11.51 18.51 5.45
C PHE A 181 -13.01 18.69 5.20
N ILE A 182 -13.65 17.79 4.44
CA ILE A 182 -15.10 17.81 4.21
C ILE A 182 -15.85 17.71 5.54
N PHE A 183 -15.51 16.70 6.35
CA PHE A 183 -16.21 16.48 7.61
C PHE A 183 -15.85 17.51 8.68
N LEU A 184 -14.63 18.05 8.67
CA LEU A 184 -14.25 19.17 9.54
C LEU A 184 -15.02 20.44 9.18
N GLY A 185 -15.17 20.75 7.88
CA GLY A 185 -15.99 21.85 7.41
C GLY A 185 -17.45 21.67 7.79
N PHE A 186 -17.99 20.47 7.65
CA PHE A 186 -19.35 20.13 8.08
C PHE A 186 -19.52 20.31 9.60
N GLY A 187 -18.58 19.82 10.41
CA GLY A 187 -18.60 19.99 11.86
C GLY A 187 -18.55 21.44 12.31
N THR A 188 -17.69 22.25 11.69
CA THR A 188 -17.60 23.69 11.99
C THR A 188 -18.86 24.46 11.54
N TYR A 189 -19.46 24.07 10.43
CA TYR A 189 -20.75 24.62 9.99
C TYR A 189 -21.87 24.33 10.99
N LEU A 190 -21.99 23.09 11.46
CA LEU A 190 -22.94 22.70 12.49
C LEU A 190 -22.75 23.49 13.79
N LEU A 191 -21.50 23.70 14.18
CA LEU A 191 -21.16 24.45 15.40
C LEU A 191 -21.62 25.92 15.29
N ARG A 192 -21.43 26.57 14.11
CA ARG A 192 -21.88 27.94 13.88
C ARG A 192 -23.41 28.06 13.96
N ILE A 193 -24.15 27.08 13.44
CA ILE A 193 -25.61 27.06 13.52
C ILE A 193 -26.09 26.78 14.94
N SER A 194 -25.37 26.00 15.70
CA SER A 194 -25.73 25.67 17.09
C SER A 194 -25.52 26.85 18.05
N ASN A 195 -24.64 27.78 17.69
CA ASN A 195 -24.31 28.97 18.51
C ASN A 195 -25.18 30.21 18.21
N LYS A 196 -26.13 30.07 17.27
CA LYS A 196 -27.19 31.03 17.02
C LYS A 196 -28.51 30.62 17.66
#